data_b1b0c19550d03f75fee2cbe867859a3f
#
_entry.id   b1b0c19550d03f75fee2cbe867859a3f
#
_cell.length_a   1.000
_cell.length_b   1.000
_cell.length_c   1.000
_cell.angle_alpha   90.00
_cell.angle_beta   90.00
_cell.angle_gamma   90.00
#
_symmetry.space_group_name_H-M   'P 1'
#
loop_
_entity.id
_entity.type
_entity.pdbx_description
1 polymer ?
#
loop_
_entity_poly.entity_id
_entity_poly.type
_entity_poly.pdbx_seq_one_letter_code
_entity_poly.pdbx_strand_id
1 'polypeptide(L)'
;MTDPTDDLPVVVIGAGPQGLAAAAHLLERGLEPLVLESGPGPAAAVAEWGHVRLFSAWPELVDPAATRLLAPTGWTAPAQGYPTGAEWIERYLAPLAAALGDRIRYDARVSGVSRRGRDRLVDADRASQPFTVHVADSAGHESRLEARAVIDASGTWRRPNPAGADGLPALGELAAAARLVSQVPDRARPERYAGRHTVVLGAGDSAFNAIHELVRIAADHPGTRITWAIRRAVGEGTFGGGAADELPRRGALGQRAREAVRSGAVELLTGFRTAAVRHEPGGTRVVLVGEDGRELPAADTVVVLTGFRPDLTFLSEMRLDLDPTLEAPRLIAAEIDPNIHSCGSVRATGAADLAQPEPDLYLVGMKSYGRAPTFLALTGYEQVRSVVAALAGDHEAAARVELVLPDTGVCGGAGVFDDPDSAATGGGCCGPAPAAEVLTIGRTPVDAXXXXXXXXXXXXXXXXXXXXXXXXXXXR
;
A
#
# COMPACT_ATOMS: atom_id res chain seq x y z
N MET A 1 -11.21 14.66 36.63
CA MET A 1 -11.71 15.48 35.53
C MET A 1 -11.55 14.66 34.27
N THR A 2 -12.68 14.36 33.59
CA THR A 2 -12.63 13.69 32.30
C THR A 2 -11.99 14.65 31.28
N ASP A 3 -11.17 14.09 30.42
CA ASP A 3 -10.58 14.86 29.32
C ASP A 3 -11.73 15.32 28.40
N PRO A 4 -11.78 16.60 28.02
CA PRO A 4 -12.84 17.08 27.13
C PRO A 4 -12.89 16.39 25.77
N THR A 5 -11.85 15.62 25.43
CA THR A 5 -11.83 14.85 24.18
C THR A 5 -12.42 13.44 24.35
N ASP A 6 -12.69 12.99 25.58
CA ASP A 6 -13.18 11.61 25.84
C ASP A 6 -14.51 11.30 25.15
N ASP A 7 -15.37 12.31 25.01
CA ASP A 7 -16.68 12.15 24.38
C ASP A 7 -16.66 12.20 22.85
N LEU A 8 -15.50 12.53 22.26
CA LEU A 8 -15.36 12.62 20.80
C LEU A 8 -15.15 11.23 20.19
N PRO A 9 -15.62 11.00 18.96
CA PRO A 9 -15.43 9.70 18.32
C PRO A 9 -13.97 9.47 17.90
N VAL A 10 -13.64 8.21 17.70
CA VAL A 10 -12.44 7.83 16.93
C VAL A 10 -12.87 7.80 15.46
N VAL A 11 -12.27 8.69 14.66
CA VAL A 11 -12.56 8.70 13.22
C VAL A 11 -11.73 7.62 12.53
N VAL A 12 -12.41 6.79 11.74
CA VAL A 12 -11.78 5.77 10.90
C VAL A 12 -11.97 6.18 9.45
N ILE A 13 -10.89 6.36 8.71
CA ILE A 13 -10.96 6.78 7.30
C ILE A 13 -10.96 5.54 6.40
N GLY A 14 -12.08 5.31 5.73
CA GLY A 14 -12.29 4.17 4.82
C GLY A 14 -13.12 3.07 5.45
N ALA A 15 -14.16 2.61 4.75
CA ALA A 15 -15.00 1.47 5.15
C ALA A 15 -14.62 0.20 4.38
N GLY A 16 -13.32 0.01 4.16
CA GLY A 16 -12.77 -1.24 3.63
C GLY A 16 -12.59 -2.27 4.75
N PRO A 17 -12.00 -3.43 4.45
CA PRO A 17 -11.88 -4.51 5.44
C PRO A 17 -11.23 -4.06 6.76
N GLN A 18 -10.18 -3.26 6.69
CA GLN A 18 -9.45 -2.83 7.88
C GLN A 18 -10.22 -1.77 8.68
N GLY A 19 -10.87 -0.84 7.98
CA GLY A 19 -11.66 0.20 8.65
C GLY A 19 -12.89 -0.37 9.35
N LEU A 20 -13.58 -1.30 8.72
CA LEU A 20 -14.72 -1.97 9.33
C LEU A 20 -14.29 -2.81 10.55
N ALA A 21 -13.15 -3.50 10.44
CA ALA A 21 -12.57 -4.25 11.57
C ALA A 21 -12.19 -3.30 12.71
N ALA A 22 -11.56 -2.16 12.39
CA ALA A 22 -11.20 -1.16 13.40
C ALA A 22 -12.42 -0.68 14.17
N ALA A 23 -13.53 -0.42 13.44
CA ALA A 23 -14.79 -0.01 14.08
C ALA A 23 -15.33 -1.08 15.03
N ALA A 24 -15.25 -2.37 14.64
CA ALA A 24 -15.68 -3.47 15.51
C ALA A 24 -14.84 -3.54 16.79
N HIS A 25 -13.51 -3.44 16.66
CA HIS A 25 -12.60 -3.44 17.81
C HIS A 25 -12.87 -2.23 18.73
N LEU A 26 -13.14 -1.04 18.15
CA LEU A 26 -13.44 0.16 18.93
C LEU A 26 -14.69 -0.06 19.79
N LEU A 27 -15.76 -0.61 19.22
CA LEU A 27 -16.99 -0.89 19.94
C LEU A 27 -16.75 -1.89 21.10
N GLU A 28 -15.96 -2.92 20.87
CA GLU A 28 -15.64 -3.90 21.92
C GLU A 28 -14.95 -3.26 23.13
N ARG A 29 -14.23 -2.17 22.91
CA ARG A 29 -13.51 -1.47 23.97
C ARG A 29 -14.21 -0.22 24.47
N GLY A 30 -15.49 -0.05 24.07
CA GLY A 30 -16.31 1.06 24.56
C GLY A 30 -15.93 2.41 23.96
N LEU A 31 -15.22 2.42 22.83
CA LEU A 31 -14.88 3.63 22.11
C LEU A 31 -15.83 3.79 20.93
N GLU A 32 -16.33 5.01 20.71
CA GLU A 32 -17.32 5.25 19.65
C GLU A 32 -16.61 5.50 18.31
N PRO A 33 -16.79 4.63 17.31
CA PRO A 33 -16.21 4.87 15.98
C PRO A 33 -17.10 5.76 15.12
N LEU A 34 -16.46 6.55 14.25
CA LEU A 34 -17.14 7.21 13.14
C LEU A 34 -16.34 6.90 11.88
N VAL A 35 -16.86 6.03 11.04
CA VAL A 35 -16.20 5.60 9.80
C VAL A 35 -16.63 6.54 8.68
N LEU A 36 -15.65 7.09 7.94
CA LEU A 36 -15.88 8.00 6.81
C LEU A 36 -15.45 7.29 5.53
N GLU A 37 -16.42 6.97 4.67
CA GLU A 37 -16.17 6.27 3.40
C GLU A 37 -16.46 7.20 2.22
N SER A 38 -15.49 7.34 1.35
CA SER A 38 -15.62 8.21 0.17
C SER A 38 -16.57 7.64 -0.89
N GLY A 39 -16.77 6.34 -0.90
CA GLY A 39 -17.65 5.67 -1.85
C GLY A 39 -19.12 5.63 -1.41
N PRO A 40 -20.00 5.12 -2.26
CA PRO A 40 -21.43 5.09 -1.97
C PRO A 40 -21.89 3.93 -1.08
N GLY A 41 -20.97 3.03 -0.71
CA GLY A 41 -21.29 1.86 0.10
C GLY A 41 -20.05 1.25 0.71
N PRO A 42 -20.20 0.19 1.52
CA PRO A 42 -19.07 -0.43 2.20
C PRO A 42 -18.12 -1.09 1.21
N ALA A 43 -16.83 -1.02 1.52
CA ALA A 43 -15.78 -1.64 0.73
C ALA A 43 -15.81 -1.22 -0.75
N ALA A 44 -16.08 0.08 -1.00
CA ALA A 44 -16.24 0.60 -2.36
C ALA A 44 -15.04 0.27 -3.26
N ALA A 45 -13.81 0.32 -2.72
CA ALA A 45 -12.62 -0.06 -3.48
C ALA A 45 -12.63 -1.55 -3.86
N VAL A 46 -13.05 -2.43 -2.94
CA VAL A 46 -13.15 -3.87 -3.22
C VAL A 46 -14.20 -4.14 -4.32
N ALA A 47 -15.30 -3.38 -4.30
CA ALA A 47 -16.34 -3.52 -5.32
C ALA A 47 -15.81 -3.27 -6.75
N GLU A 48 -14.83 -2.39 -6.90
CA GLU A 48 -14.24 -2.09 -8.22
C GLU A 48 -13.46 -3.27 -8.81
N TRP A 49 -12.96 -4.18 -7.96
CA TRP A 49 -12.31 -5.41 -8.40
C TRP A 49 -13.08 -6.65 -7.91
N GLY A 50 -14.37 -6.51 -7.73
CA GLY A 50 -15.23 -7.56 -7.17
C GLY A 50 -15.19 -8.89 -7.90
N HIS A 51 -14.86 -8.89 -9.20
CA HIS A 51 -14.75 -10.12 -10.01
C HIS A 51 -13.45 -10.90 -9.72
N VAL A 52 -12.44 -10.26 -9.11
CA VAL A 52 -11.14 -10.90 -8.87
C VAL A 52 -11.23 -11.85 -7.69
N ARG A 53 -10.75 -13.08 -7.85
CA ARG A 53 -10.73 -14.08 -6.78
C ARG A 53 -9.46 -13.91 -5.94
N LEU A 54 -9.65 -13.82 -4.63
CA LEU A 54 -8.56 -13.68 -3.70
C LEU A 54 -7.75 -14.99 -3.59
N PHE A 55 -6.49 -14.86 -3.19
CA PHE A 55 -5.65 -16.02 -2.91
C PHE A 55 -5.59 -16.33 -1.40
N SER A 56 -6.20 -15.52 -0.55
CA SER A 56 -6.43 -15.84 0.87
C SER A 56 -7.74 -16.57 1.04
N ALA A 57 -7.74 -17.57 1.90
CA ALA A 57 -8.94 -18.33 2.22
C ALA A 57 -9.84 -17.57 3.21
N TRP A 58 -11.10 -17.96 3.28
CA TRP A 58 -12.08 -17.31 4.16
C TRP A 58 -11.60 -17.07 5.60
N PRO A 59 -10.98 -18.07 6.28
CA PRO A 59 -10.52 -17.83 7.67
C PRO A 59 -9.50 -16.70 7.80
N GLU A 60 -8.76 -16.40 6.72
CA GLU A 60 -7.75 -15.33 6.70
C GLU A 60 -8.36 -13.96 6.41
N LEU A 61 -9.65 -13.92 6.05
CA LEU A 61 -10.30 -12.71 5.55
C LEU A 61 -11.37 -12.16 6.51
N VAL A 62 -11.54 -12.79 7.68
CA VAL A 62 -12.56 -12.44 8.67
C VAL A 62 -11.88 -12.10 9.99
N ASP A 63 -12.21 -10.92 10.50
CA ASP A 63 -11.64 -10.41 11.76
C ASP A 63 -12.39 -11.01 12.96
N PRO A 64 -11.69 -11.38 14.06
CA PRO A 64 -12.35 -11.95 15.23
C PRO A 64 -13.33 -11.00 15.94
N ALA A 65 -13.02 -9.70 16.08
CA ALA A 65 -13.96 -8.74 16.69
C ALA A 65 -15.20 -8.56 15.82
N ALA A 66 -15.02 -8.53 14.51
CA ALA A 66 -16.15 -8.47 13.57
C ALA A 66 -17.04 -9.72 13.71
N THR A 67 -16.42 -10.90 13.87
CA THR A 67 -17.17 -12.14 14.11
C THR A 67 -18.02 -12.04 15.37
N ARG A 68 -17.46 -11.52 16.45
CA ARG A 68 -18.18 -11.34 17.72
C ARG A 68 -19.31 -10.31 17.58
N LEU A 69 -19.06 -9.22 16.86
CA LEU A 69 -20.09 -8.19 16.61
C LEU A 69 -21.26 -8.77 15.80
N LEU A 70 -20.96 -9.64 14.83
CA LEU A 70 -21.97 -10.23 13.97
C LEU A 70 -22.72 -11.42 14.61
N ALA A 71 -22.16 -12.06 15.64
CA ALA A 71 -22.74 -13.27 16.23
C ALA A 71 -24.21 -13.11 16.65
N PRO A 72 -24.64 -11.97 17.29
CA PRO A 72 -26.04 -11.80 17.68
C PRO A 72 -27.01 -11.73 16.51
N THR A 73 -26.54 -11.48 15.28
CA THR A 73 -27.41 -11.43 14.08
C THR A 73 -27.69 -12.80 13.50
N GLY A 74 -27.05 -13.84 14.03
CA GLY A 74 -27.12 -15.20 13.47
C GLY A 74 -26.15 -15.43 12.33
N TRP A 75 -25.29 -14.47 12.03
CA TRP A 75 -24.27 -14.60 10.99
C TRP A 75 -23.22 -15.65 11.38
N THR A 76 -22.79 -16.44 10.42
CA THR A 76 -21.72 -17.42 10.63
C THR A 76 -20.64 -17.23 9.59
N ALA A 77 -19.38 -17.31 10.06
CA ALA A 77 -18.23 -17.12 9.20
C ALA A 77 -18.12 -18.26 8.16
N PRO A 78 -17.92 -17.93 6.88
CA PRO A 78 -17.60 -18.97 5.91
C PRO A 78 -16.30 -19.67 6.29
N ALA A 79 -16.29 -21.00 6.26
CA ALA A 79 -15.19 -21.80 6.78
C ALA A 79 -14.18 -22.24 5.71
N GLN A 80 -14.58 -22.29 4.45
CA GLN A 80 -13.76 -22.88 3.39
C GLN A 80 -13.88 -22.09 2.09
N GLY A 81 -12.84 -22.19 1.26
CA GLY A 81 -12.83 -21.64 -0.07
C GLY A 81 -12.15 -20.25 -0.13
N TYR A 82 -12.04 -19.79 -1.34
CA TYR A 82 -11.39 -18.51 -1.67
C TYR A 82 -12.44 -17.62 -2.34
N PRO A 83 -12.87 -16.54 -1.69
CA PRO A 83 -13.92 -15.70 -2.30
C PRO A 83 -13.40 -14.82 -3.42
N THR A 84 -14.30 -14.33 -4.25
CA THR A 84 -14.05 -13.14 -5.05
C THR A 84 -14.23 -11.90 -4.16
N GLY A 85 -13.80 -10.74 -4.64
CA GLY A 85 -14.07 -9.48 -3.92
C GLY A 85 -15.57 -9.27 -3.68
N ALA A 86 -16.40 -9.58 -4.68
CA ALA A 86 -17.85 -9.45 -4.56
C ALA A 86 -18.42 -10.40 -3.50
N GLU A 87 -17.96 -11.66 -3.48
CA GLU A 87 -18.37 -12.63 -2.45
C GLU A 87 -17.92 -12.18 -1.05
N TRP A 88 -16.73 -11.58 -0.94
CA TRP A 88 -16.23 -11.04 0.33
C TRP A 88 -17.13 -9.92 0.84
N ILE A 89 -17.53 -9.00 -0.06
CA ILE A 89 -18.47 -7.93 0.29
C ILE A 89 -19.81 -8.54 0.72
N GLU A 90 -20.41 -9.36 -0.14
CA GLU A 90 -21.76 -9.89 0.08
C GLU A 90 -21.86 -10.70 1.38
N ARG A 91 -20.88 -11.55 1.64
CA ARG A 91 -20.99 -12.55 2.72
C ARG A 91 -20.36 -12.07 4.04
N TYR A 92 -19.57 -10.98 4.02
CA TYR A 92 -18.90 -10.54 5.25
C TYR A 92 -18.89 -9.02 5.42
N LEU A 93 -18.34 -8.26 4.45
CA LEU A 93 -18.12 -6.82 4.67
C LEU A 93 -19.44 -6.04 4.73
N ALA A 94 -20.43 -6.37 3.90
CA ALA A 94 -21.72 -5.71 3.93
C ALA A 94 -22.52 -6.07 5.19
N PRO A 95 -22.59 -7.35 5.63
CA PRO A 95 -23.17 -7.66 6.95
C PRO A 95 -22.49 -6.91 8.09
N LEU A 96 -21.17 -6.80 8.07
CA LEU A 96 -20.43 -6.06 9.12
C LEU A 96 -20.78 -4.57 9.10
N ALA A 97 -20.83 -3.98 7.91
CA ALA A 97 -21.23 -2.57 7.76
C ALA A 97 -22.68 -2.34 8.25
N ALA A 98 -23.59 -3.29 7.96
CA ALA A 98 -24.96 -3.20 8.44
C ALA A 98 -25.05 -3.25 9.97
N ALA A 99 -24.20 -4.08 10.61
CA ALA A 99 -24.15 -4.15 12.06
C ALA A 99 -23.58 -2.87 12.69
N LEU A 100 -22.70 -2.17 11.99
CA LEU A 100 -22.15 -0.88 12.44
C LEU A 100 -23.16 0.28 12.25
N GLY A 101 -24.04 0.16 11.26
CA GLY A 101 -25.15 1.09 11.06
C GLY A 101 -24.74 2.54 10.85
N ASP A 102 -25.37 3.44 11.63
CA ASP A 102 -25.16 4.89 11.49
C ASP A 102 -23.76 5.37 11.86
N ARG A 103 -22.91 4.47 12.34
CA ARG A 103 -21.51 4.80 12.60
C ARG A 103 -20.68 4.91 11.33
N ILE A 104 -21.27 4.61 10.17
CA ILE A 104 -20.60 4.76 8.87
C ILE A 104 -21.31 5.87 8.09
N ARG A 105 -20.53 6.86 7.63
CA ARG A 105 -21.00 7.88 6.67
C ARG A 105 -20.40 7.55 5.30
N TYR A 106 -21.26 7.32 4.35
CA TYR A 106 -20.88 7.14 2.94
C TYR A 106 -20.88 8.50 2.24
N ASP A 107 -20.29 8.57 1.06
CA ASP A 107 -20.13 9.81 0.30
C ASP A 107 -19.47 10.88 1.17
N ALA A 108 -18.43 10.48 1.91
CA ALA A 108 -17.77 11.31 2.92
C ALA A 108 -16.25 11.20 2.73
N ARG A 109 -15.73 11.94 1.75
CA ARG A 109 -14.31 11.92 1.41
C ARG A 109 -13.54 12.86 2.35
N VAL A 110 -12.63 12.31 3.12
CA VAL A 110 -11.74 13.12 3.96
C VAL A 110 -10.80 13.93 3.06
N SER A 111 -10.81 15.23 3.21
CA SER A 111 -10.00 16.17 2.41
C SER A 111 -8.87 16.79 3.21
N GLY A 112 -8.89 16.70 4.54
CA GLY A 112 -7.82 17.22 5.39
C GLY A 112 -7.96 16.77 6.83
N VAL A 113 -6.83 16.57 7.49
CA VAL A 113 -6.77 16.27 8.94
C VAL A 113 -5.75 17.23 9.55
N SER A 114 -6.12 17.86 10.66
CA SER A 114 -5.24 18.75 11.42
C SER A 114 -5.57 18.65 12.91
N ARG A 115 -4.81 19.34 13.77
CA ARG A 115 -5.19 19.55 15.17
C ARG A 115 -5.99 20.86 15.25
N ARG A 116 -7.02 20.88 16.07
CA ARG A 116 -7.91 22.05 16.18
C ARG A 116 -7.11 23.32 16.48
N GLY A 117 -7.15 24.26 15.53
CA GLY A 117 -6.48 25.55 15.68
C GLY A 117 -4.96 25.50 15.71
N ARG A 118 -4.34 24.42 15.25
CA ARG A 118 -2.88 24.24 15.24
C ARG A 118 -2.43 23.73 13.88
N ASP A 119 -1.80 24.56 13.08
CA ASP A 119 -1.12 24.10 11.88
C ASP A 119 0.12 23.27 12.29
N ARG A 120 0.76 22.67 11.30
CA ARG A 120 1.88 21.74 11.52
C ARG A 120 3.06 22.33 12.29
N LEU A 121 3.23 23.68 12.25
CA LEU A 121 4.37 24.37 12.90
C LEU A 121 4.12 24.66 14.39
N VAL A 122 2.86 24.73 14.82
CA VAL A 122 2.52 25.13 16.18
C VAL A 122 2.70 23.99 17.16
N ASP A 123 3.60 24.14 18.13
CA ASP A 123 3.83 23.18 19.22
C ASP A 123 2.88 23.40 20.41
N ALA A 124 2.55 24.65 20.70
CA ALA A 124 1.83 25.01 21.92
C ALA A 124 0.49 24.26 22.03
N ASP A 125 0.39 23.41 23.03
CA ASP A 125 -0.80 22.61 23.34
C ASP A 125 -1.32 21.76 22.16
N ARG A 126 -0.45 21.46 21.18
CA ARG A 126 -0.86 20.73 20.00
C ARG A 126 -1.40 19.35 20.32
N ALA A 127 -0.66 18.60 21.12
CA ALA A 127 -1.03 17.20 21.43
C ALA A 127 -2.34 17.08 22.24
N SER A 128 -2.71 18.13 22.97
CA SER A 128 -3.95 18.14 23.77
C SER A 128 -5.18 18.59 22.97
N GLN A 129 -4.98 19.10 21.73
CA GLN A 129 -6.13 19.50 20.90
C GLN A 129 -6.72 18.26 20.21
N PRO A 130 -8.04 18.17 20.11
CA PRO A 130 -8.65 17.13 19.28
C PRO A 130 -8.25 17.31 17.83
N PHE A 131 -8.40 16.26 17.05
CA PHE A 131 -8.24 16.34 15.61
C PHE A 131 -9.42 17.12 15.01
N THR A 132 -9.13 17.86 13.96
CA THR A 132 -10.13 18.44 13.05
C THR A 132 -10.06 17.65 11.75
N VAL A 133 -11.19 17.10 11.32
CA VAL A 133 -11.29 16.33 10.08
C VAL A 133 -12.21 17.06 9.11
N HIS A 134 -11.70 17.43 7.95
CA HIS A 134 -12.48 18.04 6.88
C HIS A 134 -13.00 16.95 5.95
N VAL A 135 -14.26 17.06 5.60
CA VAL A 135 -14.96 16.04 4.79
C VAL A 135 -15.71 16.75 3.66
N ALA A 136 -15.65 16.20 2.46
CA ALA A 136 -16.40 16.68 1.31
C ALA A 136 -17.26 15.55 0.73
N ASP A 137 -18.49 15.86 0.33
CA ASP A 137 -19.34 14.92 -0.39
C ASP A 137 -19.11 15.02 -1.90
N SER A 138 -19.77 14.18 -2.67
CA SER A 138 -19.64 14.15 -4.14
C SER A 138 -20.21 15.40 -4.82
N ALA A 139 -21.06 16.15 -4.13
CA ALA A 139 -21.59 17.43 -4.62
C ALA A 139 -20.65 18.60 -4.28
N GLY A 140 -19.61 18.35 -3.51
CA GLY A 140 -18.64 19.37 -3.12
C GLY A 140 -19.01 20.14 -1.85
N HIS A 141 -20.04 19.69 -1.11
CA HIS A 141 -20.35 20.31 0.17
C HIS A 141 -19.31 19.89 1.20
N GLU A 142 -18.75 20.86 1.88
CA GLU A 142 -17.71 20.62 2.88
C GLU A 142 -18.27 20.72 4.30
N SER A 143 -17.76 19.88 5.17
CA SER A 143 -18.08 19.91 6.60
C SER A 143 -16.83 19.63 7.41
N ARG A 144 -16.90 19.93 8.70
CA ARG A 144 -15.80 19.74 9.64
C ARG A 144 -16.32 19.03 10.88
N LEU A 145 -15.55 18.05 11.36
CA LEU A 145 -15.87 17.35 12.60
C LEU A 145 -14.62 17.25 13.47
N GLU A 146 -14.82 16.95 14.73
CA GLU A 146 -13.73 16.74 15.68
C GLU A 146 -13.64 15.28 16.07
N ALA A 147 -12.42 14.81 16.39
CA ALA A 147 -12.17 13.45 16.77
C ALA A 147 -11.08 13.39 17.85
N ARG A 148 -11.22 12.40 18.75
CA ARG A 148 -10.17 12.16 19.77
C ARG A 148 -8.95 11.46 19.17
N ALA A 149 -9.16 10.65 18.14
CA ALA A 149 -8.10 9.89 17.46
C ALA A 149 -8.50 9.67 16.01
N VAL A 150 -7.51 9.38 15.15
CA VAL A 150 -7.74 9.11 13.72
C VAL A 150 -7.02 7.81 13.33
N ILE A 151 -7.74 6.89 12.72
CA ILE A 151 -7.19 5.66 12.13
C ILE A 151 -7.38 5.76 10.62
N ASP A 152 -6.27 5.91 9.89
CA ASP A 152 -6.33 5.96 8.41
C ASP A 152 -6.23 4.54 7.87
N ALA A 153 -7.37 3.98 7.47
CA ALA A 153 -7.53 2.67 6.84
C ALA A 153 -7.94 2.81 5.37
N SER A 154 -7.61 3.94 4.73
CA SER A 154 -8.08 4.28 3.38
C SER A 154 -7.38 3.51 2.26
N GLY A 155 -6.34 2.73 2.58
CA GLY A 155 -5.65 1.89 1.61
C GLY A 155 -4.87 2.67 0.56
N THR A 156 -4.61 2.01 -0.58
CA THR A 156 -3.80 2.59 -1.66
C THR A 156 -4.52 2.55 -3.02
N TRP A 157 -5.68 1.93 -3.09
CA TRP A 157 -6.39 1.65 -4.35
C TRP A 157 -6.61 2.88 -5.23
N ARG A 158 -6.85 4.05 -4.62
CA ARG A 158 -7.15 5.29 -5.36
C ARG A 158 -5.91 5.93 -6.01
N ARG A 159 -4.70 5.40 -5.74
CA ARG A 159 -3.46 5.94 -6.29
C ARG A 159 -2.64 4.84 -6.98
N PRO A 160 -3.11 4.32 -8.14
CA PRO A 160 -2.30 3.38 -8.91
C PRO A 160 -1.03 4.06 -9.44
N ASN A 161 0.04 3.29 -9.54
CA ASN A 161 1.28 3.77 -10.15
C ASN A 161 1.06 3.94 -11.66
N PRO A 162 1.72 4.93 -12.26
CA PRO A 162 1.59 5.16 -13.70
C PRO A 162 2.35 4.12 -14.54
N ALA A 163 2.23 4.23 -15.85
CA ALA A 163 2.89 3.33 -16.80
C ALA A 163 4.40 3.59 -16.93
N GLY A 164 4.85 4.81 -16.63
CA GLY A 164 6.26 5.17 -16.76
C GLY A 164 7.15 4.36 -15.83
N ALA A 165 8.26 3.85 -16.38
CA ALA A 165 9.16 2.94 -15.65
C ALA A 165 9.87 3.61 -14.48
N ASP A 166 9.99 4.93 -14.50
CA ASP A 166 10.62 5.74 -13.45
C ASP A 166 9.65 6.19 -12.33
N GLY A 167 8.39 5.74 -12.41
CA GLY A 167 7.38 6.10 -11.41
C GLY A 167 6.62 7.39 -11.71
N LEU A 168 6.94 8.04 -12.82
CA LEU A 168 6.20 9.20 -13.32
C LEU A 168 5.25 8.75 -14.43
N PRO A 169 4.18 9.52 -14.73
CA PRO A 169 3.41 9.23 -15.93
C PRO A 169 4.32 9.28 -17.17
N ALA A 170 4.26 8.25 -17.99
CA ALA A 170 5.01 8.23 -19.25
C ALA A 170 4.60 9.43 -20.11
N LEU A 171 5.51 9.93 -20.93
CA LEU A 171 5.19 11.06 -21.81
C LEU A 171 3.96 10.70 -22.69
N GLY A 172 2.93 11.52 -22.64
CA GLY A 172 1.70 11.28 -23.38
C GLY A 172 0.69 10.37 -22.70
N GLU A 173 1.02 9.78 -21.55
CA GLU A 173 0.12 8.89 -20.80
C GLU A 173 -1.20 9.58 -20.46
N LEU A 174 -1.15 10.83 -20.01
CA LEU A 174 -2.35 11.57 -19.62
C LEU A 174 -3.25 11.83 -20.83
N ALA A 175 -2.67 12.13 -21.98
CA ALA A 175 -3.43 12.33 -23.21
C ALA A 175 -4.06 11.03 -23.72
N ALA A 176 -3.42 9.89 -23.41
CA ALA A 176 -3.87 8.56 -23.83
C ALA A 176 -4.73 7.86 -22.76
N ALA A 177 -5.14 8.55 -21.69
CA ALA A 177 -5.77 7.95 -20.50
C ALA A 177 -6.98 7.05 -20.84
N ALA A 178 -7.75 7.37 -21.89
CA ALA A 178 -8.89 6.56 -22.30
C ALA A 178 -8.50 5.13 -22.74
N ARG A 179 -7.23 4.93 -23.09
CA ARG A 179 -6.70 3.63 -23.53
C ARG A 179 -5.98 2.88 -22.41
N LEU A 180 -5.74 3.53 -21.27
CA LEU A 180 -5.04 2.92 -20.14
C LEU A 180 -6.05 2.59 -19.04
N VAL A 181 -5.92 1.38 -18.45
CA VAL A 181 -6.74 0.98 -17.31
C VAL A 181 -5.82 0.38 -16.24
N SER A 182 -6.13 0.62 -14.97
CA SER A 182 -5.34 0.09 -13.85
C SER A 182 -6.09 -0.99 -13.06
N GLN A 183 -6.96 -1.72 -13.77
CA GLN A 183 -7.79 -2.78 -13.18
C GLN A 183 -7.61 -4.08 -13.93
N VAL A 184 -7.75 -5.20 -13.20
CA VAL A 184 -7.75 -6.53 -13.80
C VAL A 184 -8.96 -6.64 -14.75
N PRO A 185 -8.76 -7.12 -16.00
CA PRO A 185 -9.88 -7.31 -16.92
C PRO A 185 -10.96 -8.22 -16.35
N ASP A 186 -12.21 -7.91 -16.70
CA ASP A 186 -13.36 -8.71 -16.25
C ASP A 186 -13.88 -9.52 -17.45
N ARG A 187 -13.79 -10.85 -17.34
CA ARG A 187 -14.28 -11.76 -18.38
C ARG A 187 -15.78 -11.61 -18.64
N ALA A 188 -16.54 -11.18 -17.63
CA ALA A 188 -17.98 -10.95 -17.82
C ALA A 188 -18.28 -9.69 -18.64
N ARG A 189 -17.28 -8.85 -18.84
CA ARG A 189 -17.39 -7.62 -19.65
C ARG A 189 -16.22 -7.53 -20.63
N PRO A 190 -16.19 -8.42 -21.63
CA PRO A 190 -15.02 -8.56 -22.49
C PRO A 190 -14.88 -7.51 -23.58
N GLU A 191 -15.85 -6.60 -23.76
CA GLU A 191 -15.98 -5.73 -24.93
C GLU A 191 -14.74 -4.86 -25.21
N ARG A 192 -14.01 -4.51 -24.15
CA ARG A 192 -12.78 -3.73 -24.28
C ARG A 192 -11.63 -4.55 -24.89
N TYR A 193 -11.67 -5.87 -24.70
CA TYR A 193 -10.55 -6.76 -24.98
C TYR A 193 -10.79 -7.74 -26.12
N ALA A 194 -12.04 -8.17 -26.29
CA ALA A 194 -12.44 -9.23 -27.24
C ALA A 194 -12.10 -8.85 -28.68
N GLY A 195 -11.30 -9.68 -29.35
CA GLY A 195 -10.86 -9.46 -30.71
C GLY A 195 -9.86 -8.31 -30.88
N ARG A 196 -9.24 -7.86 -29.80
CA ARG A 196 -8.38 -6.67 -29.79
C ARG A 196 -6.99 -7.00 -29.22
N HIS A 197 -6.07 -6.05 -29.37
CA HIS A 197 -4.73 -6.17 -28.82
C HIS A 197 -4.63 -5.46 -27.46
N THR A 198 -4.23 -6.19 -26.44
CA THR A 198 -4.02 -5.64 -25.09
C THR A 198 -2.56 -5.81 -24.69
N VAL A 199 -1.97 -4.73 -24.17
CA VAL A 199 -0.65 -4.80 -23.53
C VAL A 199 -0.86 -4.77 -22.01
N VAL A 200 -0.22 -5.68 -21.27
CA VAL A 200 -0.22 -5.70 -19.80
C VAL A 200 1.15 -5.24 -19.32
N LEU A 201 1.18 -4.21 -18.45
CA LEU A 201 2.39 -3.74 -17.77
C LEU A 201 2.34 -4.13 -16.31
N GLY A 202 3.41 -4.73 -15.81
CA GLY A 202 3.52 -5.13 -14.39
C GLY A 202 3.91 -6.58 -14.25
N ALA A 203 4.47 -6.94 -13.09
CA ALA A 203 5.01 -8.28 -12.86
C ALA A 203 4.53 -8.91 -11.52
N GLY A 204 3.50 -8.34 -10.90
CA GLY A 204 2.95 -8.85 -9.65
C GLY A 204 1.66 -9.67 -9.85
N ASP A 205 1.05 -10.06 -8.73
CA ASP A 205 -0.15 -10.90 -8.72
C ASP A 205 -1.32 -10.32 -9.52
N SER A 206 -1.45 -8.99 -9.55
CA SER A 206 -2.49 -8.34 -10.37
C SER A 206 -2.26 -8.58 -11.86
N ALA A 207 -1.00 -8.55 -12.31
CA ALA A 207 -0.67 -8.85 -13.71
C ALA A 207 -0.95 -10.32 -14.03
N PHE A 208 -0.64 -11.25 -13.10
CA PHE A 208 -0.97 -12.66 -13.29
C PHE A 208 -2.48 -12.86 -13.43
N ASN A 209 -3.28 -12.17 -12.60
CA ASN A 209 -4.74 -12.20 -12.71
C ASN A 209 -5.20 -11.66 -14.05
N ALA A 210 -4.63 -10.51 -14.49
CA ALA A 210 -5.00 -9.91 -15.78
C ALA A 210 -4.69 -10.87 -16.94
N ILE A 211 -3.52 -11.51 -16.93
CA ILE A 211 -3.13 -12.49 -17.95
C ILE A 211 -4.11 -13.66 -17.95
N HIS A 212 -4.45 -14.18 -16.76
CA HIS A 212 -5.39 -15.29 -16.65
C HIS A 212 -6.75 -14.94 -17.25
N GLU A 213 -7.30 -13.76 -16.93
CA GLU A 213 -8.60 -13.34 -17.46
C GLU A 213 -8.53 -13.06 -18.96
N LEU A 214 -7.46 -12.42 -19.45
CA LEU A 214 -7.29 -12.14 -20.89
C LEU A 214 -7.15 -13.42 -21.70
N VAL A 215 -6.43 -14.42 -21.19
CA VAL A 215 -6.30 -15.72 -21.89
C VAL A 215 -7.67 -16.40 -22.01
N ARG A 216 -8.51 -16.30 -20.99
CA ARG A 216 -9.86 -16.84 -21.04
C ARG A 216 -10.74 -16.07 -22.02
N ILE A 217 -10.59 -14.74 -22.07
CA ILE A 217 -11.29 -13.91 -23.06
C ILE A 217 -10.83 -14.32 -24.47
N ALA A 218 -9.52 -14.51 -24.68
CA ALA A 218 -8.97 -14.91 -25.97
C ALA A 218 -9.50 -16.28 -26.44
N ALA A 219 -9.68 -17.20 -25.51
CA ALA A 219 -10.25 -18.53 -25.84
C ALA A 219 -11.68 -18.43 -26.36
N ASP A 220 -12.46 -17.48 -25.83
CA ASP A 220 -13.85 -17.28 -26.22
C ASP A 220 -14.00 -16.32 -27.43
N HIS A 221 -12.96 -15.49 -27.72
CA HIS A 221 -13.02 -14.43 -28.72
C HIS A 221 -11.78 -14.44 -29.62
N PRO A 222 -11.83 -15.20 -30.73
CA PRO A 222 -10.69 -15.27 -31.67
C PRO A 222 -10.25 -13.90 -32.15
N GLY A 223 -8.96 -13.74 -32.33
CA GLY A 223 -8.37 -12.45 -32.73
C GLY A 223 -7.89 -11.59 -31.56
N THR A 224 -8.20 -12.00 -30.32
CA THR A 224 -7.66 -11.34 -29.13
C THR A 224 -6.18 -11.63 -29.01
N ARG A 225 -5.36 -10.57 -28.88
CA ARG A 225 -3.90 -10.69 -28.73
C ARG A 225 -3.46 -10.08 -27.40
N ILE A 226 -2.47 -10.71 -26.76
CA ILE A 226 -1.99 -10.30 -25.45
C ILE A 226 -0.47 -10.19 -25.49
N THR A 227 0.05 -8.99 -25.19
CA THR A 227 1.47 -8.76 -24.99
C THR A 227 1.67 -8.39 -23.52
N TRP A 228 2.61 -9.07 -22.86
CA TRP A 228 2.94 -8.81 -21.45
C TRP A 228 4.34 -8.21 -21.41
N ALA A 229 4.48 -6.95 -20.98
CA ALA A 229 5.76 -6.26 -20.93
C ALA A 229 6.18 -6.04 -19.48
N ILE A 230 7.38 -6.49 -19.14
CA ILE A 230 7.97 -6.35 -17.81
C ILE A 230 9.31 -5.63 -17.88
N ARG A 231 9.63 -4.86 -16.81
CA ARG A 231 10.84 -4.02 -16.78
C ARG A 231 12.14 -4.83 -16.69
N ARG A 232 12.09 -5.99 -16.05
CA ARG A 232 13.27 -6.81 -15.75
C ARG A 232 13.36 -8.02 -16.68
N ALA A 233 14.52 -8.68 -16.65
CA ALA A 233 14.70 -9.96 -17.34
C ALA A 233 13.89 -11.06 -16.64
N VAL A 234 13.70 -12.18 -17.32
CA VAL A 234 13.09 -13.36 -16.70
C VAL A 234 14.10 -13.99 -15.73
N GLY A 235 13.65 -14.14 -14.48
CA GLY A 235 14.42 -14.84 -13.44
C GLY A 235 13.57 -15.86 -12.71
N GLU A 236 14.14 -16.51 -11.72
CA GLU A 236 13.44 -17.55 -10.95
C GLU A 236 12.12 -17.04 -10.33
N GLY A 237 12.13 -15.82 -9.83
CA GLY A 237 10.94 -15.23 -9.18
C GLY A 237 9.94 -14.57 -10.13
N THR A 238 10.18 -14.57 -11.44
CA THR A 238 9.30 -13.85 -12.39
C THR A 238 7.84 -14.33 -12.32
N PHE A 239 7.64 -15.63 -12.04
CA PHE A 239 6.31 -16.24 -11.97
C PHE A 239 5.92 -16.61 -10.53
N GLY A 240 6.50 -15.92 -9.53
CA GLY A 240 6.21 -16.16 -8.12
C GLY A 240 6.83 -17.47 -7.60
N GLY A 241 6.44 -17.87 -6.40
CA GLY A 241 7.00 -19.03 -5.71
C GLY A 241 6.57 -20.38 -6.27
N GLY A 242 5.60 -20.43 -7.17
CA GLY A 242 5.13 -21.69 -7.77
C GLY A 242 4.63 -22.69 -6.72
N ALA A 243 5.11 -23.93 -6.81
CA ALA A 243 4.72 -25.02 -5.87
C ALA A 243 5.31 -24.80 -4.47
N ALA A 244 6.33 -23.97 -4.33
CA ALA A 244 6.96 -23.65 -3.04
C ALA A 244 6.31 -22.44 -2.37
N ASP A 245 5.33 -21.80 -3.02
CA ASP A 245 4.62 -20.67 -2.44
C ASP A 245 3.70 -21.15 -1.30
N GLU A 246 3.86 -20.58 -0.12
CA GLU A 246 3.06 -20.95 1.04
C GLU A 246 1.58 -20.54 0.93
N LEU A 247 1.28 -19.69 -0.06
CA LEU A 247 -0.10 -19.41 -0.46
C LEU A 247 -0.36 -20.20 -1.75
N PRO A 248 -0.91 -21.43 -1.67
CA PRO A 248 -0.97 -22.31 -2.83
C PRO A 248 -1.70 -21.72 -4.03
N ARG A 249 -2.72 -20.91 -3.78
CA ARG A 249 -3.48 -20.27 -4.84
C ARG A 249 -2.66 -19.17 -5.53
N ARG A 250 -1.82 -18.46 -4.80
CA ARG A 250 -0.91 -17.45 -5.37
C ARG A 250 0.13 -18.15 -6.26
N GLY A 251 0.72 -19.22 -5.77
CA GLY A 251 1.67 -20.01 -6.54
C GLY A 251 1.07 -20.55 -7.82
N ALA A 252 -0.16 -21.08 -7.74
CA ALA A 252 -0.88 -21.60 -8.91
C ALA A 252 -1.17 -20.51 -9.94
N LEU A 253 -1.42 -19.28 -9.49
CA LEU A 253 -1.68 -18.16 -10.39
C LEU A 253 -0.43 -17.83 -11.24
N GLY A 254 0.74 -17.76 -10.61
CA GLY A 254 2.00 -17.58 -11.31
C GLY A 254 2.31 -18.68 -12.30
N GLN A 255 2.01 -19.95 -11.93
CA GLN A 255 2.22 -21.09 -12.84
C GLN A 255 1.33 -20.98 -14.08
N ARG A 256 0.07 -20.51 -13.93
CA ARG A 256 -0.82 -20.29 -15.09
C ARG A 256 -0.27 -19.20 -16.02
N ALA A 257 0.31 -18.13 -15.45
CA ALA A 257 0.93 -17.06 -16.26
C ALA A 257 2.14 -17.64 -17.03
N ARG A 258 2.97 -18.46 -16.38
CA ARG A 258 4.09 -19.14 -17.03
C ARG A 258 3.62 -20.02 -18.20
N GLU A 259 2.57 -20.79 -17.98
CA GLU A 259 2.02 -21.67 -19.03
C GLU A 259 1.45 -20.87 -20.20
N ALA A 260 0.81 -19.73 -19.93
CA ALA A 260 0.27 -18.86 -20.99
C ALA A 260 1.40 -18.32 -21.90
N VAL A 261 2.56 -18.00 -21.33
CA VAL A 261 3.72 -17.59 -22.10
C VAL A 261 4.30 -18.80 -22.87
N ARG A 262 4.45 -19.93 -22.22
CA ARG A 262 5.05 -21.13 -22.81
C ARG A 262 4.22 -21.67 -23.99
N SER A 263 2.91 -21.59 -23.90
CA SER A 263 2.00 -22.04 -24.98
C SER A 263 1.88 -21.04 -26.13
N GLY A 264 2.44 -19.83 -25.97
CA GLY A 264 2.31 -18.77 -26.98
C GLY A 264 0.98 -18.02 -26.93
N ALA A 265 0.15 -18.28 -25.92
CA ALA A 265 -1.09 -17.51 -25.73
C ALA A 265 -0.81 -16.04 -25.36
N VAL A 266 0.35 -15.81 -24.77
CA VAL A 266 0.80 -14.46 -24.36
C VAL A 266 2.24 -14.26 -24.86
N GLU A 267 2.47 -13.13 -25.54
CA GLU A 267 3.81 -12.71 -25.92
C GLU A 267 4.45 -11.98 -24.73
N LEU A 268 5.53 -12.52 -24.18
CA LEU A 268 6.26 -11.88 -23.07
C LEU A 268 7.43 -11.07 -23.61
N LEU A 269 7.50 -9.79 -23.25
CA LEU A 269 8.61 -8.89 -23.57
C LEU A 269 9.27 -8.44 -22.28
N THR A 270 10.57 -8.63 -22.21
CA THR A 270 11.37 -8.32 -21.01
C THR A 270 12.26 -7.12 -21.23
N GLY A 271 12.72 -6.51 -20.14
CA GLY A 271 13.59 -5.35 -20.22
C GLY A 271 12.90 -4.15 -20.86
N PHE A 272 11.56 -4.05 -20.79
CA PHE A 272 10.82 -2.96 -21.42
C PHE A 272 10.51 -1.90 -20.37
N ARG A 273 11.19 -0.77 -20.45
CA ARG A 273 10.98 0.37 -19.56
C ARG A 273 10.19 1.44 -20.30
N THR A 274 8.90 1.56 -19.97
CA THR A 274 8.00 2.51 -20.64
C THR A 274 8.46 3.95 -20.37
N ALA A 275 8.71 4.70 -21.45
CA ALA A 275 9.06 6.12 -21.40
C ALA A 275 7.96 7.01 -21.96
N ALA A 276 7.23 6.51 -22.99
CA ALA A 276 6.19 7.30 -23.63
C ALA A 276 5.02 6.43 -24.11
N VAL A 277 3.87 7.06 -24.23
CA VAL A 277 2.64 6.52 -24.82
C VAL A 277 2.23 7.48 -25.96
N ARG A 278 2.15 6.99 -27.19
CA ARG A 278 1.77 7.81 -28.34
C ARG A 278 0.52 7.22 -28.99
N HIS A 279 -0.35 8.09 -29.51
CA HIS A 279 -1.41 7.62 -30.39
C HIS A 279 -0.83 7.20 -31.75
N GLU A 280 -1.32 6.10 -32.27
CA GLU A 280 -1.01 5.66 -33.62
C GLU A 280 -1.48 6.74 -34.60
N PRO A 281 -0.66 7.14 -35.58
CA PRO A 281 -1.07 8.19 -36.52
C PRO A 281 -2.41 7.85 -37.21
N GLY A 282 -3.38 8.75 -37.09
CA GLY A 282 -4.71 8.58 -37.68
C GLY A 282 -5.58 7.50 -37.04
N GLY A 283 -5.10 6.87 -35.96
CA GLY A 283 -5.80 5.77 -35.31
C GLY A 283 -6.23 6.07 -33.88
N THR A 284 -6.93 5.10 -33.30
CA THR A 284 -7.40 5.19 -31.91
C THR A 284 -6.54 4.35 -30.97
N ARG A 285 -5.63 3.55 -31.50
CA ARG A 285 -4.73 2.70 -30.71
C ARG A 285 -3.55 3.49 -30.19
N VAL A 286 -2.83 2.93 -29.24
CA VAL A 286 -1.64 3.56 -28.66
C VAL A 286 -0.42 2.66 -28.84
N VAL A 287 0.73 3.30 -28.97
CA VAL A 287 2.04 2.66 -29.06
C VAL A 287 2.82 3.02 -27.79
N LEU A 288 3.32 2.01 -27.09
CA LEU A 288 4.22 2.21 -25.97
C LEU A 288 5.65 2.27 -26.49
N VAL A 289 6.39 3.27 -26.04
CA VAL A 289 7.79 3.49 -26.41
C VAL A 289 8.67 3.28 -25.17
N GLY A 290 9.68 2.45 -25.30
CA GLY A 290 10.65 2.20 -24.23
C GLY A 290 11.75 3.26 -24.19
N GLU A 291 12.46 3.32 -23.05
CA GLU A 291 13.62 4.21 -22.87
C GLU A 291 14.71 3.97 -23.91
N ASP A 292 14.80 2.75 -24.40
CA ASP A 292 15.76 2.33 -25.45
C ASP A 292 15.26 2.62 -26.88
N GLY A 293 14.10 3.24 -27.01
CA GLY A 293 13.48 3.56 -28.29
C GLY A 293 12.69 2.42 -28.93
N ARG A 294 12.65 1.23 -28.31
CA ARG A 294 11.79 0.14 -28.82
C ARG A 294 10.33 0.56 -28.75
N GLU A 295 9.57 0.15 -29.76
CA GLU A 295 8.14 0.38 -29.80
C GLU A 295 7.40 -0.95 -29.75
N LEU A 296 6.35 -1.03 -28.92
CA LEU A 296 5.47 -2.18 -28.91
C LEU A 296 4.44 -2.05 -30.01
N PRO A 297 3.92 -3.17 -30.54
CA PRO A 297 2.83 -3.10 -31.50
C PRO A 297 1.64 -2.31 -30.94
N ALA A 298 1.00 -1.53 -31.81
CA ALA A 298 -0.12 -0.68 -31.38
C ALA A 298 -1.21 -1.48 -30.67
N ALA A 299 -1.63 -1.01 -29.52
CA ALA A 299 -2.59 -1.67 -28.64
C ALA A 299 -3.91 -0.89 -28.56
N ASP A 300 -5.01 -1.63 -28.47
CA ASP A 300 -6.34 -1.04 -28.21
C ASP A 300 -6.49 -0.63 -26.74
N THR A 301 -5.84 -1.37 -25.85
CA THR A 301 -5.87 -1.12 -24.40
C THR A 301 -4.50 -1.45 -23.78
N VAL A 302 -4.09 -0.65 -22.82
CA VAL A 302 -2.93 -0.93 -21.95
C VAL A 302 -3.46 -1.13 -20.54
N VAL A 303 -3.19 -2.29 -19.96
CA VAL A 303 -3.56 -2.63 -18.57
C VAL A 303 -2.33 -2.38 -17.71
N VAL A 304 -2.36 -1.31 -16.91
CA VAL A 304 -1.22 -0.84 -16.11
C VAL A 304 -1.37 -1.35 -14.67
N LEU A 305 -0.61 -2.37 -14.32
CA LEU A 305 -0.67 -3.04 -13.00
C LEU A 305 0.71 -3.01 -12.35
N THR A 306 1.24 -1.79 -12.20
CA THR A 306 2.60 -1.52 -11.72
C THR A 306 2.64 -1.24 -10.22
N GLY A 307 1.53 -1.53 -9.50
CA GLY A 307 1.42 -1.33 -8.07
C GLY A 307 0.65 -0.07 -7.71
N PHE A 308 0.72 0.29 -6.44
CA PHE A 308 -0.04 1.41 -5.86
C PHE A 308 0.86 2.20 -4.92
N ARG A 309 0.40 3.41 -4.56
CA ARG A 309 1.06 4.24 -3.54
C ARG A 309 0.00 4.86 -2.63
N PRO A 310 0.35 5.20 -1.39
CA PRO A 310 -0.63 5.81 -0.48
C PRO A 310 -0.93 7.25 -0.89
N ASP A 311 -2.15 7.70 -0.64
CA ASP A 311 -2.48 9.11 -0.72
C ASP A 311 -2.28 9.73 0.66
N LEU A 312 -1.25 10.55 0.79
CA LEU A 312 -0.89 11.22 2.03
C LEU A 312 -1.26 12.70 2.01
N THR A 313 -1.90 13.18 0.93
CA THR A 313 -2.14 14.62 0.75
C THR A 313 -3.03 15.22 1.82
N PHE A 314 -4.08 14.50 2.24
CA PHE A 314 -5.00 14.99 3.27
C PHE A 314 -4.39 14.96 4.68
N LEU A 315 -3.20 14.36 4.84
CA LEU A 315 -2.45 14.32 6.09
C LEU A 315 -1.30 15.34 6.12
N SER A 316 -1.28 16.31 5.19
CA SER A 316 -0.16 17.26 5.06
C SER A 316 0.10 18.08 6.34
N GLU A 317 -0.94 18.30 7.17
CA GLU A 317 -0.81 19.01 8.44
C GLU A 317 -0.45 18.13 9.61
N MET A 318 -0.29 16.82 9.38
CA MET A 318 0.09 15.85 10.41
C MET A 318 1.60 15.66 10.44
N ARG A 319 2.13 15.41 11.63
CA ARG A 319 3.55 15.12 11.82
C ARG A 319 3.76 13.61 11.67
N LEU A 320 4.21 13.20 10.48
CA LEU A 320 4.41 11.79 10.16
C LEU A 320 5.90 11.46 10.11
N ASP A 321 6.26 10.28 10.56
CA ASP A 321 7.60 9.72 10.39
C ASP A 321 7.51 8.51 9.47
N LEU A 322 7.67 8.79 8.17
CA LEU A 322 7.59 7.78 7.12
C LEU A 322 8.95 7.59 6.47
N ASP A 323 9.21 6.37 6.05
CA ASP A 323 10.38 6.06 5.22
C ASP A 323 10.22 6.75 3.87
N PRO A 324 11.23 7.48 3.39
CA PRO A 324 11.10 8.24 2.14
C PRO A 324 11.02 7.38 0.89
N THR A 325 11.46 6.13 0.93
CA THR A 325 11.41 5.21 -0.20
C THR A 325 10.05 4.51 -0.30
N LEU A 326 9.58 4.01 0.83
CA LEU A 326 8.36 3.19 0.87
C LEU A 326 7.11 4.00 1.20
N GLU A 327 7.24 5.19 1.75
CA GLU A 327 6.10 5.98 2.27
C GLU A 327 5.30 5.18 3.31
N ALA A 328 5.99 4.38 4.12
CA ALA A 328 5.46 3.53 5.18
C ALA A 328 6.01 4.00 6.53
N PRO A 329 5.31 3.75 7.65
CA PRO A 329 5.86 4.08 8.98
C PRO A 329 7.29 3.57 9.13
N ARG A 330 8.18 4.45 9.61
CA ARG A 330 9.63 4.19 9.61
C ARG A 330 10.00 2.90 10.32
N LEU A 331 9.31 2.59 11.43
CA LEU A 331 9.69 1.44 12.26
C LEU A 331 9.45 0.08 11.58
N ILE A 332 8.54 0.03 10.59
CA ILE A 332 8.29 -1.23 9.87
C ILE A 332 8.97 -1.27 8.49
N ALA A 333 9.47 -0.13 8.02
CA ALA A 333 9.93 0.00 6.64
C ALA A 333 11.00 -1.04 6.28
N ALA A 334 12.01 -1.22 7.13
CA ALA A 334 13.08 -2.18 6.86
C ALA A 334 12.58 -3.62 6.71
N GLU A 335 11.49 -3.97 7.40
CA GLU A 335 10.95 -5.33 7.37
C GLU A 335 10.12 -5.64 6.13
N ILE A 336 9.62 -4.58 5.48
CA ILE A 336 8.74 -4.74 4.30
C ILE A 336 9.41 -4.25 3.01
N ASP A 337 10.67 -3.80 3.10
CA ASP A 337 11.42 -3.27 1.95
C ASP A 337 11.85 -4.42 1.03
N PRO A 338 11.34 -4.46 -0.22
CA PRO A 338 11.73 -5.53 -1.16
C PRO A 338 13.19 -5.49 -1.57
N ASN A 339 13.90 -4.38 -1.30
CA ASN A 339 15.34 -4.28 -1.58
C ASN A 339 16.18 -4.92 -0.45
N ILE A 340 15.63 -5.06 0.73
CA ILE A 340 16.32 -5.64 1.89
C ILE A 340 15.91 -7.09 2.08
N HIS A 341 14.62 -7.39 1.95
CA HIS A 341 14.07 -8.72 2.17
C HIS A 341 13.56 -9.33 0.87
N SER A 342 14.31 -10.24 0.31
CA SER A 342 13.91 -11.00 -0.88
C SER A 342 13.01 -12.18 -0.53
N CYS A 343 13.14 -12.72 0.68
CA CYS A 343 12.35 -13.84 1.20
C CYS A 343 12.20 -13.66 2.70
N GLY A 344 11.00 -13.63 3.18
CA GLY A 344 10.81 -13.59 4.62
C GLY A 344 9.38 -13.39 5.07
N SER A 345 9.08 -13.95 6.21
CA SER A 345 7.84 -13.64 6.91
C SER A 345 8.00 -12.26 7.54
N VAL A 346 7.09 -11.35 7.23
CA VAL A 346 7.02 -10.08 7.93
C VAL A 346 6.34 -10.36 9.26
N ARG A 347 6.96 -9.96 10.37
CA ARG A 347 6.33 -10.15 11.68
C ARG A 347 5.04 -9.33 11.79
N ALA A 348 4.16 -9.77 12.65
CA ALA A 348 2.97 -8.99 12.98
C ALA A 348 3.39 -7.64 13.59
N THR A 349 2.77 -6.56 13.16
CA THR A 349 3.07 -5.21 13.62
C THR A 349 1.88 -4.64 14.39
N GLY A 350 2.17 -3.84 15.40
CA GLY A 350 1.15 -3.27 16.28
C GLY A 350 1.31 -1.77 16.49
N ALA A 351 0.63 -1.25 17.51
CA ALA A 351 0.56 0.18 17.78
C ALA A 351 1.94 0.82 17.93
N ALA A 352 2.87 0.15 18.61
CA ALA A 352 4.22 0.69 18.83
C ALA A 352 4.99 0.85 17.51
N ASP A 353 4.80 -0.11 16.60
CA ASP A 353 5.47 -0.10 15.29
C ASP A 353 4.88 0.96 14.34
N LEU A 354 3.60 1.28 14.52
CA LEU A 354 2.87 2.20 13.65
C LEU A 354 2.80 3.62 14.23
N ALA A 355 3.34 3.83 15.43
CA ALA A 355 3.29 5.11 16.11
C ALA A 355 3.92 6.24 15.28
N GLN A 356 3.27 7.40 15.31
CA GLN A 356 3.73 8.58 14.60
C GLN A 356 4.09 9.68 15.61
N PRO A 357 4.92 10.67 15.22
CA PRO A 357 5.14 11.84 16.07
C PRO A 357 3.84 12.56 16.44
N GLU A 358 2.80 12.40 15.62
CA GLU A 358 1.45 12.89 15.94
C GLU A 358 0.74 11.84 16.81
N PRO A 359 0.52 12.08 18.12
CA PRO A 359 -0.15 11.09 18.97
C PRO A 359 -1.57 10.78 18.48
N ASP A 360 -2.01 9.55 18.68
CA ASP A 360 -3.38 9.09 18.39
C ASP A 360 -3.76 9.15 16.90
N LEU A 361 -2.73 9.18 16.05
CA LEU A 361 -2.89 9.05 14.60
C LEU A 361 -2.16 7.79 14.13
N TYR A 362 -2.87 6.90 13.47
CA TYR A 362 -2.31 5.63 13.00
C TYR A 362 -2.68 5.39 11.54
N LEU A 363 -1.70 4.96 10.74
CA LEU A 363 -1.94 4.43 9.40
C LEU A 363 -1.97 2.91 9.52
N VAL A 364 -3.05 2.28 9.08
CA VAL A 364 -3.24 0.82 9.23
C VAL A 364 -3.59 0.17 7.90
N GLY A 365 -3.49 -1.14 7.86
CA GLY A 365 -3.84 -1.90 6.68
C GLY A 365 -2.85 -1.66 5.55
N MET A 366 -3.30 -1.82 4.32
CA MET A 366 -2.47 -1.60 3.13
C MET A 366 -1.80 -0.22 3.13
N LYS A 367 -2.47 0.79 3.70
CA LYS A 367 -1.92 2.14 3.84
C LYS A 367 -0.59 2.14 4.59
N SER A 368 -0.49 1.36 5.66
CA SER A 368 0.72 1.29 6.48
C SER A 368 1.91 0.66 5.74
N TYR A 369 1.64 -0.12 4.68
CA TYR A 369 2.70 -0.74 3.89
C TYR A 369 3.22 0.18 2.79
N GLY A 370 2.59 1.36 2.63
CA GLY A 370 3.07 2.36 1.67
C GLY A 370 3.15 1.80 0.25
N ARG A 371 4.36 1.80 -0.31
CA ARG A 371 4.62 1.30 -1.66
C ARG A 371 5.09 -0.16 -1.69
N ALA A 372 5.16 -0.84 -0.53
CA ALA A 372 5.57 -2.24 -0.49
C ALA A 372 4.53 -3.11 -1.21
N PRO A 373 4.98 -4.13 -1.96
CA PRO A 373 4.08 -4.84 -2.88
C PRO A 373 3.16 -5.88 -2.25
N THR A 374 3.39 -6.28 -1.01
CA THR A 374 2.68 -7.41 -0.41
C THR A 374 2.03 -7.02 0.91
N PHE A 375 0.76 -7.41 1.08
CA PHE A 375 0.01 -7.18 2.32
C PHE A 375 -1.09 -8.24 2.44
N LEU A 376 -1.26 -8.79 3.64
CA LEU A 376 -2.32 -9.75 3.94
C LEU A 376 -3.36 -9.12 4.87
N ALA A 377 -4.63 -9.47 4.69
CA ALA A 377 -5.71 -8.94 5.53
C ALA A 377 -5.47 -9.23 7.01
N LEU A 378 -4.95 -10.42 7.34
CA LEU A 378 -4.62 -10.82 8.71
C LEU A 378 -3.66 -9.83 9.38
N THR A 379 -2.63 -9.39 8.65
CA THR A 379 -1.67 -8.40 9.16
C THR A 379 -2.40 -7.13 9.61
N GLY A 380 -3.31 -6.65 8.77
CA GLY A 380 -4.07 -5.45 9.09
C GLY A 380 -5.03 -5.65 10.26
N TYR A 381 -5.64 -6.83 10.38
CA TYR A 381 -6.52 -7.12 11.52
C TYR A 381 -5.73 -7.09 12.84
N GLU A 382 -4.52 -7.64 12.86
CA GLU A 382 -3.65 -7.55 14.04
C GLU A 382 -3.26 -6.09 14.33
N GLN A 383 -2.95 -5.31 13.28
CA GLN A 383 -2.65 -3.89 13.44
C GLN A 383 -3.81 -3.16 14.12
N VAL A 384 -5.03 -3.32 13.61
CA VAL A 384 -6.18 -2.59 14.18
C VAL A 384 -6.51 -3.07 15.60
N ARG A 385 -6.38 -4.38 15.88
CA ARG A 385 -6.55 -4.91 17.24
C ARG A 385 -5.60 -4.20 18.22
N SER A 386 -4.31 -4.15 17.87
CA SER A 386 -3.28 -3.55 18.70
C SER A 386 -3.47 -2.04 18.86
N VAL A 387 -3.72 -1.33 17.74
CA VAL A 387 -3.94 0.11 17.74
C VAL A 387 -5.15 0.49 18.62
N VAL A 388 -6.26 -0.24 18.47
CA VAL A 388 -7.46 0.06 19.25
C VAL A 388 -7.22 -0.25 20.75
N ALA A 389 -6.47 -1.31 21.06
CA ALA A 389 -6.09 -1.57 22.47
C ALA A 389 -5.29 -0.40 23.05
N ALA A 390 -4.33 0.14 22.27
CA ALA A 390 -3.53 1.29 22.70
C ALA A 390 -4.42 2.53 22.93
N LEU A 391 -5.32 2.81 22.01
CA LEU A 391 -6.25 3.96 22.11
C LEU A 391 -7.19 3.83 23.33
N ALA A 392 -7.50 2.60 23.74
CA ALA A 392 -8.30 2.32 24.92
C ALA A 392 -7.48 2.34 26.22
N GLY A 393 -6.16 2.57 26.14
CA GLY A 393 -5.27 2.60 27.28
C GLY A 393 -4.82 1.21 27.76
N ASP A 394 -5.15 0.16 27.02
CA ASP A 394 -4.76 -1.21 27.35
C ASP A 394 -3.43 -1.55 26.66
N HIS A 395 -2.35 -0.99 27.23
CA HIS A 395 -1.02 -1.12 26.64
C HIS A 395 -0.49 -2.56 26.67
N GLU A 396 -0.94 -3.37 27.63
CA GLU A 396 -0.57 -4.79 27.69
C GLU A 396 -1.14 -5.55 26.49
N ALA A 397 -2.44 -5.36 26.21
CA ALA A 397 -3.07 -5.98 25.05
C ALA A 397 -2.49 -5.43 23.74
N ALA A 398 -2.18 -4.14 23.71
CA ALA A 398 -1.57 -3.53 22.52
C ALA A 398 -0.21 -4.14 22.18
N ALA A 399 0.60 -4.44 23.20
CA ALA A 399 1.94 -4.99 23.01
C ALA A 399 1.93 -6.49 22.68
N ARG A 400 0.84 -7.19 23.02
CA ARG A 400 0.72 -8.63 22.81
C ARG A 400 0.47 -8.91 21.32
N VAL A 401 1.21 -9.86 20.75
CA VAL A 401 0.97 -10.33 19.37
C VAL A 401 0.03 -11.53 19.44
N GLU A 402 -1.11 -11.44 18.80
CA GLU A 402 -2.11 -12.51 18.76
C GLU A 402 -2.14 -13.25 17.43
N LEU A 403 -1.54 -12.66 16.40
CA LEU A 403 -1.51 -13.21 15.06
C LEU A 403 -0.35 -14.18 14.88
N VAL A 404 -0.66 -15.39 14.44
CA VAL A 404 0.34 -16.33 13.92
C VAL A 404 0.22 -16.27 12.39
N LEU A 405 1.17 -15.59 11.76
CA LEU A 405 1.21 -15.52 10.30
C LEU A 405 1.75 -16.84 9.74
N PRO A 406 1.17 -17.33 8.65
CA PRO A 406 1.88 -18.35 7.87
C PRO A 406 3.22 -17.78 7.41
N ASP A 407 4.24 -18.60 7.31
CA ASP A 407 5.54 -18.20 6.77
C ASP A 407 5.38 -17.88 5.29
N THR A 408 4.76 -16.76 4.99
CA THR A 408 4.61 -16.34 3.60
C THR A 408 5.93 -15.74 3.13
N GLY A 409 6.80 -16.59 2.66
CA GLY A 409 7.96 -16.15 1.94
C GLY A 409 7.52 -15.35 0.74
N VAL A 410 7.70 -14.05 0.79
CA VAL A 410 7.39 -13.19 -0.35
C VAL A 410 8.52 -13.34 -1.36
N CYS A 411 8.54 -14.48 -2.04
CA CYS A 411 9.45 -14.69 -3.17
C CYS A 411 8.80 -14.06 -4.42
N GLY A 412 8.98 -12.81 -4.60
CA GLY A 412 8.40 -12.07 -5.73
C GLY A 412 8.68 -10.60 -5.57
N GLY A 413 9.52 -10.31 -4.62
CA GLY A 413 9.96 -8.95 -4.40
C GLY A 413 10.53 -8.33 -5.66
N ALA A 414 10.55 -7.03 -5.65
CA ALA A 414 11.07 -6.23 -6.74
C ALA A 414 12.55 -6.51 -7.04
N GLY A 415 13.15 -7.48 -6.39
CA GLY A 415 14.51 -7.98 -6.61
C GLY A 415 15.49 -6.96 -7.15
N VAL A 416 16.73 -7.13 -6.91
CA VAL A 416 17.75 -6.22 -7.40
C VAL A 416 17.44 -5.79 -8.82
N PHE A 417 17.30 -4.48 -9.03
CA PHE A 417 16.92 -3.94 -10.32
C PHE A 417 18.01 -4.19 -11.36
N ASP A 418 17.68 -5.05 -12.30
CA ASP A 418 18.17 -4.92 -13.67
C ASP A 418 19.67 -4.76 -13.91
N ASP A 419 20.51 -5.32 -13.05
CA ASP A 419 21.88 -5.54 -13.43
C ASP A 419 21.90 -6.85 -14.23
N PRO A 420 22.10 -6.84 -15.54
CA PRO A 420 22.13 -8.06 -16.32
C PRO A 420 23.26 -9.01 -15.90
N ASP A 421 24.26 -8.49 -15.18
CA ASP A 421 25.36 -9.30 -14.67
C ASP A 421 25.03 -9.90 -13.28
N SER A 422 24.00 -9.42 -12.59
CA SER A 422 23.61 -9.96 -11.27
C SER A 422 22.94 -11.34 -11.37
N ALA A 423 22.51 -11.74 -12.56
CA ALA A 423 21.96 -13.08 -12.79
C ALA A 423 23.01 -14.19 -12.67
N ALA A 424 24.31 -13.83 -12.62
CA ALA A 424 25.39 -14.79 -12.57
C ALA A 424 25.80 -15.21 -11.14
N THR A 425 25.30 -14.53 -10.11
CA THR A 425 25.58 -14.90 -8.72
C THR A 425 24.35 -15.55 -8.09
N GLY A 426 23.98 -16.72 -8.60
CA GLY A 426 22.86 -17.51 -8.10
C GLY A 426 23.16 -18.06 -6.70
N GLY A 427 22.87 -17.27 -5.68
CA GLY A 427 22.72 -17.78 -4.33
C GLY A 427 21.28 -18.26 -4.17
N GLY A 428 21.08 -19.57 -4.09
CA GLY A 428 19.76 -20.13 -3.82
C GLY A 428 19.20 -19.57 -2.53
N CYS A 429 17.91 -19.27 -2.52
CA CYS A 429 17.22 -18.63 -1.40
C CYS A 429 17.06 -19.53 -0.14
N CYS A 430 17.74 -20.68 -0.07
CA CYS A 430 17.59 -21.65 1.03
C CYS A 430 18.93 -22.15 1.58
N GLY A 431 19.92 -21.28 1.67
CA GLY A 431 21.15 -21.61 2.41
C GLY A 431 21.01 -21.26 3.89
N PRO A 432 21.65 -21.99 4.79
CA PRO A 432 21.65 -21.61 6.21
C PRO A 432 22.25 -20.21 6.36
N ALA A 433 21.62 -19.40 7.21
CA ALA A 433 22.09 -18.05 7.49
C ALA A 433 23.56 -18.09 7.95
N PRO A 434 24.43 -17.23 7.40
CA PRO A 434 25.80 -17.18 7.90
C PRO A 434 25.79 -16.81 9.38
N ALA A 435 26.62 -17.51 10.15
CA ALA A 435 26.75 -17.24 11.57
C ALA A 435 27.15 -15.78 11.76
N ALA A 436 26.43 -15.09 12.64
CA ALA A 436 26.73 -13.69 12.93
C ALA A 436 28.18 -13.56 13.46
N GLU A 437 29.04 -12.93 12.68
CA GLU A 437 30.36 -12.52 13.16
C GLU A 437 30.16 -11.36 14.12
N VAL A 438 30.51 -11.58 15.37
CA VAL A 438 30.52 -10.51 16.36
C VAL A 438 31.71 -9.59 16.04
N LEU A 439 31.41 -8.49 15.35
CA LEU A 439 32.43 -7.44 15.15
C LEU A 439 32.66 -6.75 16.49
N THR A 440 33.77 -7.10 17.14
CA THR A 440 34.22 -6.39 18.33
C THR A 440 34.86 -5.08 17.85
N ILE A 441 34.12 -3.99 18.01
CA ILE A 441 34.67 -2.66 17.74
C ILE A 441 35.63 -2.32 18.88
N GLY A 442 36.92 -2.50 18.61
CA GLY A 442 37.95 -2.06 19.56
C GLY A 442 37.98 -0.52 19.58
N ARG A 443 37.76 0.04 20.75
CA ARG A 443 37.97 1.47 20.97
C ARG A 443 39.45 1.76 20.94
N THR A 444 39.92 2.44 19.90
CA THR A 444 41.24 3.07 19.95
C THR A 444 41.11 4.39 20.73
N PRO A 445 41.97 4.67 21.66
CA PRO A 445 41.96 5.98 22.35
C PRO A 445 42.26 7.11 21.36
N VAL A 446 41.40 8.10 21.28
CA VAL A 446 41.62 9.29 20.46
C VAL A 446 42.41 10.29 21.31
N ASP A 447 43.65 10.59 20.88
CA ASP A 447 44.49 11.62 21.51
C ASP A 447 43.79 12.99 21.55
N ALA A 448 43.74 13.52 22.75
CA ALA A 448 43.01 14.75 23.09
C ALA A 448 43.54 16.07 22.42
N UNK A 449 44.48 16.14 21.72
CA UNK A 449 45.09 17.26 21.08
C UNK A 449 44.40 17.80 19.84
N UNK A 450 43.69 16.96 19.28
CA UNK A 450 42.99 17.36 18.06
C UNK A 450 41.74 18.13 18.35
N UNK A 451 41.27 18.00 19.44
CA UNK A 451 40.06 18.69 19.79
C UNK A 451 40.32 20.19 20.08
N UNK A 452 41.39 20.50 20.44
CA UNK A 452 41.68 21.90 20.70
C UNK A 452 41.89 22.72 19.43
N UNK A 453 42.32 22.07 18.57
CA UNK A 453 42.50 22.73 17.32
C UNK A 453 41.21 22.91 16.56
N UNK A 454 40.38 22.21 16.78
CA UNK A 454 39.08 22.31 16.13
C UNK A 454 38.26 23.38 16.84
N UNK A 455 38.48 23.55 17.99
CA UNK A 455 37.78 24.53 18.69
C UNK A 455 38.29 25.96 18.42
N UNK A 456 39.35 25.99 18.21
CA UNK A 456 39.94 27.25 17.84
C UNK A 456 39.54 27.68 16.44
N UNK A 457 39.40 26.83 15.72
CA UNK A 457 38.97 27.13 14.38
C UNK A 457 37.52 27.53 14.35
N UNK A 458 36.82 27.07 15.16
CA UNK A 458 35.42 27.39 15.21
C UNK A 458 35.26 28.79 15.88
N UNK A 459 36.06 29.08 16.68
CA UNK A 459 35.99 30.36 17.28
C UNK A 459 36.45 31.49 16.36
N UNK A 460 37.26 31.13 15.66
CA UNK A 460 37.72 32.10 14.71
C UNK A 460 36.70 32.33 13.63
N UNK A 461 36.06 31.46 13.36
CA UNK A 461 35.01 31.58 12.36
C UNK A 461 33.88 32.41 12.92
N UNK A 462 33.65 32.26 14.08
CA UNK A 462 32.57 32.98 14.67
C UNK A 462 32.95 34.47 14.85
N UNK A 463 34.06 34.67 15.07
CA UNK A 463 34.46 36.01 15.21
C UNK A 463 34.49 36.76 13.89
N UNK A 464 34.75 36.04 13.01
CA UNK A 464 34.75 36.64 11.71
C UNK A 464 33.35 36.91 11.23
N UNK A 465 32.52 36.22 11.64
CA UNK A 465 31.15 36.43 11.27
C UNK A 465 30.56 37.60 12.07
N UNK A 466 31.00 37.74 13.16
CA UNK A 466 30.55 38.85 13.92
C UNK A 466 31.11 40.20 13.43
N UNK A 467 32.12 40.12 13.06
CA UNK A 467 32.70 41.30 12.52
C UNK A 467 32.08 41.69 11.19
N UNK A 468 31.73 40.82 10.59
CA UNK A 468 31.05 41.11 9.34
C UNK A 468 29.67 41.64 9.57
N UNK A 469 29.10 41.29 10.56
CA UNK A 469 27.78 41.79 10.86
C UNK A 469 27.85 43.19 11.44
N UNK A 470 28.82 43.43 12.03
CA UNK A 470 28.92 44.77 12.55
C UNK A 470 29.27 45.82 11.51
N UNK A 471 29.86 45.34 10.65
CA UNK A 471 30.15 46.23 9.57
C UNK A 471 28.97 46.50 8.70
N UNK A 472 28.17 45.76 8.72
CA UNK A 472 26.97 45.96 7.94
C UNK A 472 25.98 46.87 8.63
N UNK A 473 26.13 47.00 9.80
CA UNK A 473 25.23 47.84 10.49
C UNK A 473 25.70 49.30 10.50
N UNK A 474 26.75 49.44 10.25
CA UNK A 474 27.26 50.79 10.23
C UNK A 474 27.09 51.53 8.91
N UNK A 475 26.62 50.76 8.16
CA UNK A 475 26.48 51.32 6.85
C UNK A 475 25.10 51.76 6.53
N ARG A 476 24.12 51.79 7.35
CA ARG A 476 22.76 52.39 7.15
C ARG A 476 22.54 53.62 8.02
#